data_8f08bdd6b869f282efa4423c97a13734
#
_entry.id   8f08bdd6b869f282efa4423c97a13734
#
_cell.length_a   1.000
_cell.length_b   1.000
_cell.length_c   1.000
_cell.angle_alpha   90.00
_cell.angle_beta   90.00
_cell.angle_gamma   90.00
#
_symmetry.space_group_name_H-M   'P 1'
#
loop_
_entity.id
_entity.type
_entity.pdbx_description
1 polymer ?
#
loop_
_entity_poly.entity_id
_entity_poly.type
_entity_poly.pdbx_seq_one_letter_code
_entity_poly.pdbx_strand_id
1 'polypeptide(L)'
;MFSPLENWLAARYLHIQTVIRKKKVYIAVTHTLGSLLPFVIIGSMLQAVSRSIFMQNGFFYSIYHIGEWLPAARSIGQVMNALSDITINFSLFLGAFLFAKYLARLYNLNDGIVGWVAMLAAMILQVNLLAGVSRINIGSSLTNNGGGVHNIFVGLLVGLTATQAYRGCAWIASHWQHAPATWQEETFVTRGLHAVFPVSVVLAVAVGLSLLISLTGQNGFAGLLLYSIALPRWAFSHAIVTIMLITLWNNVLNVVGLSGPLSPFSQLTVDSTQSSKNLTVALKTGSLNNLPYRVTFHTVYDVYGAMGGNGMTLALVVAIILLSRQPDRRKVGWWALFPTLMNFNDIALVGFPILFNPIYIVPYLLAPLVSMTVGWMPLHFGWVPPVVYNTFNTGPGFLTAFLGTNGNWAALLTSVLAFLAGLLVYVPFIRIDNLAWLQTLTGELPTQQQEEAKLSGEELIPARPHPAIKKTESY
;
A
#
# COMPACT_ATOMS: atom_id res chain seq x y z
N MET A 1 -14.56 28.19 -11.18
CA MET A 1 -13.58 29.14 -10.63
C MET A 1 -12.99 28.53 -9.38
N PHE A 2 -11.67 28.45 -9.28
CA PHE A 2 -10.99 27.93 -8.09
C PHE A 2 -10.86 29.07 -7.06
N SER A 3 -10.98 28.73 -5.77
CA SER A 3 -10.78 29.73 -4.71
C SER A 3 -9.32 30.20 -4.67
N PRO A 4 -9.02 31.43 -4.18
CA PRO A 4 -7.64 31.91 -4.03
C PRO A 4 -6.76 30.95 -3.21
N LEU A 5 -7.36 30.25 -2.24
CA LEU A 5 -6.70 29.24 -1.41
C LEU A 5 -6.32 27.99 -2.22
N GLU A 6 -7.21 27.52 -3.09
CA GLU A 6 -6.93 26.36 -3.97
C GLU A 6 -5.78 26.68 -4.94
N ASN A 7 -5.74 27.90 -5.51
CA ASN A 7 -4.66 28.33 -6.39
C ASN A 7 -3.32 28.44 -5.64
N TRP A 8 -3.32 28.97 -4.41
CA TRP A 8 -2.12 29.05 -3.58
C TRP A 8 -1.60 27.64 -3.20
N LEU A 9 -2.50 26.75 -2.76
CA LEU A 9 -2.16 25.35 -2.46
C LEU A 9 -1.65 24.63 -3.70
N ALA A 10 -2.28 24.82 -4.86
CA ALA A 10 -1.84 24.24 -6.11
C ALA A 10 -0.43 24.70 -6.49
N ALA A 11 -0.15 26.01 -6.42
CA ALA A 11 1.17 26.55 -6.72
C ALA A 11 2.26 25.99 -5.78
N ARG A 12 1.97 25.93 -4.47
CA ARG A 12 2.89 25.38 -3.48
C ARG A 12 3.15 23.89 -3.71
N TYR A 13 2.10 23.13 -4.01
CA TYR A 13 2.21 21.72 -4.34
C TYR A 13 3.04 21.48 -5.60
N LEU A 14 2.77 22.23 -6.66
CA LEU A 14 3.51 22.15 -7.92
C LEU A 14 5.01 22.42 -7.72
N HIS A 15 5.34 23.41 -6.89
CA HIS A 15 6.74 23.68 -6.55
C HIS A 15 7.40 22.48 -5.83
N ILE A 16 6.73 21.89 -4.84
CA ILE A 16 7.23 20.69 -4.14
C ILE A 16 7.39 19.53 -5.13
N GLN A 17 6.42 19.33 -5.99
CA GLN A 17 6.44 18.24 -6.99
C GLN A 17 7.59 18.41 -7.98
N THR A 18 7.86 19.62 -8.48
CA THR A 18 8.99 19.87 -9.39
C THR A 18 10.36 19.62 -8.76
N VAL A 19 10.51 19.95 -7.46
CA VAL A 19 11.74 19.67 -6.72
C VAL A 19 11.94 18.16 -6.49
N ILE A 20 10.87 17.44 -6.11
CA ILE A 20 10.95 16.01 -5.82
C ILE A 20 11.18 15.21 -7.10
N ARG A 21 10.51 15.56 -8.20
CA ARG A 21 10.64 14.88 -9.51
C ARG A 21 12.06 14.87 -10.06
N LYS A 22 12.88 15.85 -9.73
CA LYS A 22 14.31 15.93 -10.14
C LYS A 22 15.22 14.94 -9.41
N LYS A 23 14.76 14.29 -8.37
CA LYS A 23 15.59 13.34 -7.59
C LYS A 23 15.59 11.96 -8.24
N LYS A 24 16.80 11.41 -8.52
CA LYS A 24 16.99 10.07 -9.10
C LYS A 24 16.22 8.98 -8.37
N VAL A 25 16.18 9.05 -7.03
CA VAL A 25 15.44 8.11 -6.19
C VAL A 25 13.94 8.16 -6.47
N TYR A 26 13.35 9.35 -6.59
CA TYR A 26 11.92 9.51 -6.87
C TYR A 26 11.53 8.94 -8.24
N ILE A 27 12.37 9.20 -9.25
CA ILE A 27 12.17 8.65 -10.61
C ILE A 27 12.20 7.13 -10.57
N ALA A 28 13.21 6.54 -9.91
CA ALA A 28 13.31 5.09 -9.76
C ALA A 28 12.09 4.50 -9.02
N VAL A 29 11.57 5.16 -7.97
CA VAL A 29 10.35 4.74 -7.25
C VAL A 29 9.13 4.76 -8.17
N THR A 30 8.89 5.84 -8.90
CA THR A 30 7.71 5.95 -9.77
C THR A 30 7.71 4.93 -10.90
N HIS A 31 8.88 4.66 -11.51
CA HIS A 31 9.02 3.60 -12.52
C HIS A 31 8.81 2.20 -11.92
N THR A 32 9.30 1.98 -10.71
CA THR A 32 9.09 0.71 -9.99
C THR A 32 7.61 0.47 -9.75
N LEU A 33 6.89 1.45 -9.19
CA LEU A 33 5.46 1.33 -8.92
C LEU A 33 4.65 1.13 -10.21
N GLY A 34 4.97 1.87 -11.28
CA GLY A 34 4.34 1.70 -12.59
C GLY A 34 4.55 0.30 -13.18
N SER A 35 5.76 -0.26 -13.03
CA SER A 35 6.06 -1.61 -13.52
C SER A 35 5.42 -2.72 -12.67
N LEU A 36 5.17 -2.48 -11.39
CA LEU A 36 4.47 -3.42 -10.50
C LEU A 36 2.96 -3.41 -10.69
N LEU A 37 2.39 -2.34 -11.22
CA LEU A 37 0.94 -2.13 -11.30
C LEU A 37 0.17 -3.30 -11.93
N PRO A 38 0.55 -3.89 -13.08
CA PRO A 38 -0.19 -5.00 -13.67
C PRO A 38 -0.22 -6.24 -12.77
N PHE A 39 0.86 -6.55 -12.08
CA PHE A 39 0.93 -7.68 -11.13
C PHE A 39 0.05 -7.44 -9.90
N VAL A 40 0.05 -6.20 -9.40
CA VAL A 40 -0.81 -5.81 -8.26
C VAL A 40 -2.28 -5.83 -8.65
N ILE A 41 -2.66 -5.41 -9.86
CA ILE A 41 -4.05 -5.48 -10.35
C ILE A 41 -4.52 -6.94 -10.38
N ILE A 42 -3.75 -7.83 -11.03
CA ILE A 42 -4.11 -9.25 -11.14
C ILE A 42 -4.20 -9.87 -9.73
N GLY A 43 -3.19 -9.66 -8.91
CA GLY A 43 -3.14 -10.23 -7.57
C GLY A 43 -4.27 -9.75 -6.65
N SER A 44 -4.57 -8.45 -6.64
CA SER A 44 -5.68 -7.90 -5.84
C SER A 44 -7.04 -8.37 -6.31
N MET A 45 -7.25 -8.54 -7.62
CA MET A 45 -8.47 -9.12 -8.16
C MET A 45 -8.64 -10.58 -7.71
N LEU A 46 -7.58 -11.38 -7.83
CA LEU A 46 -7.59 -12.76 -7.37
C LEU A 46 -7.86 -12.84 -5.86
N GLN A 47 -7.24 -11.95 -5.07
CA GLN A 47 -7.43 -11.88 -3.63
C GLN A 47 -8.86 -11.51 -3.25
N ALA A 48 -9.41 -10.48 -3.87
CA ALA A 48 -10.76 -10.02 -3.61
C ALA A 48 -11.79 -11.10 -3.97
N VAL A 49 -11.65 -11.75 -5.12
CA VAL A 49 -12.53 -12.85 -5.56
C VAL A 49 -12.37 -14.08 -4.65
N SER A 50 -11.12 -14.52 -4.39
CA SER A 50 -10.85 -15.68 -3.54
C SER A 50 -11.43 -15.51 -2.15
N ARG A 51 -11.08 -14.41 -1.49
CA ARG A 51 -11.44 -14.20 -0.08
C ARG A 51 -12.90 -13.81 0.15
N SER A 52 -13.55 -13.15 -0.82
CA SER A 52 -14.96 -12.76 -0.66
C SER A 52 -15.94 -13.83 -1.13
N ILE A 53 -15.58 -14.62 -2.18
CA ILE A 53 -16.50 -15.56 -2.84
C ILE A 53 -16.21 -17.01 -2.45
N PHE A 54 -14.94 -17.43 -2.37
CA PHE A 54 -14.58 -18.85 -2.24
C PHE A 54 -14.08 -19.27 -0.85
N MET A 55 -13.69 -18.33 0.02
CA MET A 55 -13.26 -18.66 1.37
C MET A 55 -14.43 -18.64 2.35
N GLN A 56 -14.45 -19.56 3.34
CA GLN A 56 -15.56 -19.77 4.30
C GLN A 56 -15.98 -18.51 5.07
N ASN A 57 -15.04 -17.60 5.33
CA ASN A 57 -15.30 -16.32 6.01
C ASN A 57 -15.55 -15.17 5.02
N GLY A 58 -15.80 -15.47 3.74
CA GLY A 58 -16.07 -14.50 2.71
C GLY A 58 -17.50 -13.97 2.76
N PHE A 59 -17.65 -12.69 2.41
CA PHE A 59 -18.96 -12.03 2.40
C PHE A 59 -19.97 -12.76 1.51
N PHE A 60 -19.66 -12.96 0.24
CA PHE A 60 -20.53 -13.65 -0.70
C PHE A 60 -20.65 -15.16 -0.39
N TYR A 61 -19.55 -15.78 0.08
CA TYR A 61 -19.56 -17.19 0.48
C TYR A 61 -20.65 -17.47 1.52
N SER A 62 -20.72 -16.61 2.53
CA SER A 62 -21.65 -16.78 3.65
C SER A 62 -23.09 -16.41 3.31
N ILE A 63 -23.30 -15.34 2.51
CA ILE A 63 -24.67 -14.90 2.13
C ILE A 63 -25.33 -15.88 1.17
N TYR A 64 -24.57 -16.38 0.19
CA TYR A 64 -25.12 -17.28 -0.86
C TYR A 64 -24.88 -18.76 -0.56
N HIS A 65 -24.36 -19.10 0.63
CA HIS A 65 -24.08 -20.48 1.04
C HIS A 65 -23.29 -21.27 -0.03
N ILE A 66 -22.25 -20.62 -0.61
CA ILE A 66 -21.54 -21.15 -1.78
C ILE A 66 -20.96 -22.53 -1.54
N GLY A 67 -20.55 -22.85 -0.30
CA GLY A 67 -20.04 -24.16 0.07
C GLY A 67 -21.05 -25.32 -0.05
N GLU A 68 -22.35 -25.02 -0.05
CA GLU A 68 -23.40 -26.05 -0.13
C GLU A 68 -23.65 -26.51 -1.58
N TRP A 69 -23.62 -25.58 -2.54
CA TRP A 69 -23.89 -25.90 -3.94
C TRP A 69 -22.63 -26.02 -4.81
N LEU A 70 -21.46 -25.54 -4.33
CA LEU A 70 -20.17 -25.65 -5.02
C LEU A 70 -19.13 -26.38 -4.15
N PRO A 71 -19.07 -27.72 -4.16
CA PRO A 71 -18.15 -28.50 -3.32
C PRO A 71 -16.66 -28.15 -3.54
N ALA A 72 -16.31 -27.72 -4.78
CA ALA A 72 -14.95 -27.33 -5.14
C ALA A 72 -14.57 -25.90 -4.70
N ALA A 73 -15.51 -25.10 -4.15
CA ALA A 73 -15.28 -23.69 -3.80
C ALA A 73 -13.99 -23.49 -2.98
N ARG A 74 -13.78 -24.32 -1.96
CA ARG A 74 -12.59 -24.22 -1.10
C ARG A 74 -11.29 -24.45 -1.86
N SER A 75 -11.23 -25.42 -2.74
CA SER A 75 -10.04 -25.75 -3.54
C SER A 75 -9.76 -24.63 -4.55
N ILE A 76 -10.79 -24.12 -5.21
CA ILE A 76 -10.68 -22.96 -6.12
C ILE A 76 -10.15 -21.74 -5.34
N GLY A 77 -10.73 -21.44 -4.19
CA GLY A 77 -10.30 -20.35 -3.33
C GLY A 77 -8.85 -20.48 -2.89
N GLN A 78 -8.40 -21.66 -2.52
CA GLN A 78 -7.00 -21.92 -2.13
C GLN A 78 -6.03 -21.67 -3.30
N VAL A 79 -6.34 -22.14 -4.50
CA VAL A 79 -5.50 -21.91 -5.69
C VAL A 79 -5.45 -20.42 -6.03
N MET A 80 -6.60 -19.73 -6.04
CA MET A 80 -6.64 -18.29 -6.31
C MET A 80 -5.89 -17.48 -5.24
N ASN A 81 -6.02 -17.85 -3.96
CA ASN A 81 -5.28 -17.19 -2.90
C ASN A 81 -3.77 -17.43 -3.03
N ALA A 82 -3.33 -18.62 -3.37
CA ALA A 82 -1.92 -18.92 -3.62
C ALA A 82 -1.35 -18.10 -4.79
N LEU A 83 -2.10 -17.96 -5.89
CA LEU A 83 -1.71 -17.11 -7.01
C LEU A 83 -1.66 -15.61 -6.62
N SER A 84 -2.62 -15.16 -5.82
CA SER A 84 -2.61 -13.82 -5.26
C SER A 84 -1.39 -13.59 -4.36
N ASP A 85 -1.09 -14.53 -3.48
CA ASP A 85 0.06 -14.44 -2.57
C ASP A 85 1.39 -14.37 -3.35
N ILE A 86 1.52 -15.12 -4.45
CA ILE A 86 2.70 -15.04 -5.33
C ILE A 86 2.79 -13.65 -5.99
N THR A 87 1.69 -13.06 -6.43
CA THR A 87 1.71 -11.78 -7.14
C THR A 87 1.84 -10.57 -6.21
N ILE A 88 1.07 -10.55 -5.10
CA ILE A 88 1.06 -9.42 -4.16
C ILE A 88 2.23 -9.52 -3.18
N ASN A 89 2.42 -10.65 -2.52
CA ASN A 89 3.45 -10.77 -1.47
C ASN A 89 4.85 -10.76 -2.05
N PHE A 90 5.02 -11.17 -3.30
CA PHE A 90 6.30 -11.09 -4.00
C PHE A 90 6.65 -9.66 -4.47
N SER A 91 5.70 -8.72 -4.37
CA SER A 91 5.90 -7.32 -4.79
C SER A 91 7.03 -6.60 -4.04
N LEU A 92 7.33 -6.98 -2.79
CA LEU A 92 8.48 -6.48 -2.04
C LEU A 92 9.80 -6.82 -2.77
N PHE A 93 9.97 -8.08 -3.21
CA PHE A 93 11.19 -8.56 -3.87
C PHE A 93 11.32 -8.01 -5.29
N LEU A 94 10.21 -8.01 -6.03
CA LEU A 94 10.14 -7.36 -7.35
C LEU A 94 10.37 -5.86 -7.23
N GLY A 95 9.88 -5.23 -6.17
CA GLY A 95 10.13 -3.84 -5.86
C GLY A 95 11.61 -3.56 -5.63
N ALA A 96 12.30 -4.40 -4.85
CA ALA A 96 13.75 -4.28 -4.65
C ALA A 96 14.52 -4.44 -5.95
N PHE A 97 14.16 -5.44 -6.77
CA PHE A 97 14.76 -5.68 -8.09
C PHE A 97 14.59 -4.49 -9.03
N LEU A 98 13.35 -4.09 -9.27
CA LEU A 98 13.02 -3.03 -10.21
C LEU A 98 13.60 -1.68 -9.79
N PHE A 99 13.48 -1.35 -8.52
CA PHE A 99 14.01 -0.11 -7.99
C PHE A 99 15.54 -0.04 -8.13
N ALA A 100 16.24 -1.11 -7.73
CA ALA A 100 17.68 -1.19 -7.87
C ALA A 100 18.10 -1.13 -9.35
N LYS A 101 17.36 -1.80 -10.25
CA LYS A 101 17.58 -1.77 -11.69
C LYS A 101 17.43 -0.34 -12.24
N TYR A 102 16.33 0.36 -11.95
CA TYR A 102 16.14 1.73 -12.43
C TYR A 102 17.16 2.70 -11.84
N LEU A 103 17.47 2.56 -10.54
CA LEU A 103 18.45 3.39 -9.87
C LEU A 103 19.87 3.16 -10.41
N ALA A 104 20.24 1.90 -10.68
CA ALA A 104 21.53 1.54 -11.27
C ALA A 104 21.70 2.15 -12.66
N ARG A 105 20.63 2.12 -13.49
CA ARG A 105 20.63 2.77 -14.81
C ARG A 105 20.90 4.28 -14.71
N LEU A 106 20.26 4.97 -13.73
CA LEU A 106 20.51 6.39 -13.50
C LEU A 106 21.91 6.70 -12.96
N TYR A 107 22.63 5.70 -12.45
CA TYR A 107 24.04 5.80 -12.03
C TYR A 107 25.03 5.21 -13.06
N ASN A 108 24.57 4.82 -14.25
CA ASN A 108 25.39 4.19 -15.28
C ASN A 108 26.10 2.91 -14.79
N LEU A 109 25.42 2.10 -13.96
CA LEU A 109 25.86 0.79 -13.50
C LEU A 109 25.19 -0.31 -14.32
N ASN A 110 25.67 -1.56 -14.17
CA ASN A 110 25.01 -2.72 -14.76
C ASN A 110 23.66 -2.97 -14.08
N ASP A 111 22.60 -2.49 -14.70
CA ASP A 111 21.24 -2.49 -14.17
C ASP A 111 20.70 -3.91 -13.89
N GLY A 112 21.02 -4.88 -14.75
CA GLY A 112 20.59 -6.27 -14.58
C GLY A 112 21.21 -6.91 -13.34
N ILE A 113 22.53 -6.84 -13.19
CA ILE A 113 23.25 -7.46 -12.07
C ILE A 113 22.82 -6.83 -10.75
N VAL A 114 22.77 -5.49 -10.69
CA VAL A 114 22.39 -4.76 -9.46
C VAL A 114 20.95 -5.09 -9.04
N GLY A 115 20.02 -5.23 -10.00
CA GLY A 115 18.65 -5.66 -9.71
C GLY A 115 18.59 -7.04 -9.05
N TRP A 116 19.27 -8.03 -9.63
CA TRP A 116 19.31 -9.38 -9.07
C TRP A 116 19.94 -9.42 -7.68
N VAL A 117 21.03 -8.71 -7.46
CA VAL A 117 21.69 -8.62 -6.15
C VAL A 117 20.76 -8.03 -5.11
N ALA A 118 20.04 -6.96 -5.41
CA ALA A 118 19.09 -6.34 -4.51
C ALA A 118 17.92 -7.27 -4.17
N MET A 119 17.39 -8.03 -5.15
CA MET A 119 16.35 -9.02 -4.92
C MET A 119 16.82 -10.14 -4.01
N LEU A 120 18.01 -10.71 -4.26
CA LEU A 120 18.59 -11.75 -3.42
C LEU A 120 18.88 -11.25 -2.00
N ALA A 121 19.41 -10.03 -1.86
CA ALA A 121 19.62 -9.40 -0.56
C ALA A 121 18.30 -9.22 0.21
N ALA A 122 17.23 -8.78 -0.48
CA ALA A 122 15.90 -8.68 0.12
C ALA A 122 15.35 -10.04 0.56
N MET A 123 15.54 -11.10 -0.23
CA MET A 123 15.13 -12.45 0.16
C MET A 123 15.89 -12.94 1.39
N ILE A 124 17.22 -12.75 1.42
CA ILE A 124 18.07 -13.14 2.56
C ILE A 124 17.64 -12.42 3.83
N LEU A 125 17.35 -11.12 3.75
CA LEU A 125 16.95 -10.31 4.91
C LEU A 125 15.56 -10.68 5.46
N GLN A 126 14.71 -11.36 4.69
CA GLN A 126 13.38 -11.80 5.15
C GLN A 126 13.38 -13.21 5.75
N VAL A 127 14.50 -13.92 5.71
CA VAL A 127 14.61 -15.28 6.26
C VAL A 127 15.25 -15.21 7.64
N ASN A 128 14.68 -15.96 8.60
CA ASN A 128 15.33 -16.18 9.91
C ASN A 128 16.35 -17.31 9.77
N LEU A 129 17.61 -16.96 9.61
CA LEU A 129 18.70 -17.93 9.39
C LEU A 129 19.02 -18.80 10.62
N LEU A 130 18.69 -18.33 11.83
CA LEU A 130 18.93 -19.07 13.07
C LEU A 130 17.81 -20.05 13.44
N ALA A 131 16.67 -19.99 12.77
CA ALA A 131 15.55 -20.92 13.04
C ALA A 131 15.85 -22.39 12.70
N GLY A 132 17.02 -22.68 12.15
CA GLY A 132 17.47 -23.98 11.69
C GLY A 132 16.97 -24.33 10.29
N VAL A 133 17.81 -25.02 9.53
CA VAL A 133 17.53 -25.38 8.12
C VAL A 133 16.23 -26.17 7.96
N SER A 134 15.88 -27.01 8.95
CA SER A 134 14.63 -27.78 8.95
C SER A 134 13.36 -26.95 9.13
N ARG A 135 13.47 -25.68 9.57
CA ARG A 135 12.36 -24.74 9.76
C ARG A 135 12.37 -23.57 8.79
N ILE A 136 13.38 -23.50 7.91
CA ILE A 136 13.38 -22.50 6.83
C ILE A 136 12.35 -22.95 5.78
N ASN A 137 11.09 -22.69 6.08
CA ASN A 137 10.05 -22.75 5.08
C ASN A 137 10.05 -21.45 4.29
N ILE A 138 10.84 -21.42 3.20
CA ILE A 138 10.99 -20.23 2.36
C ILE A 138 9.62 -19.70 1.94
N GLY A 139 8.67 -20.56 1.61
CA GLY A 139 7.32 -20.18 1.23
C GLY A 139 6.59 -19.41 2.34
N SER A 140 6.54 -19.95 3.57
CA SER A 140 5.87 -19.27 4.69
C SER A 140 6.63 -18.05 5.18
N SER A 141 7.96 -18.05 5.12
CA SER A 141 8.76 -16.88 5.47
C SER A 141 8.55 -15.73 4.49
N LEU A 142 8.40 -16.02 3.19
CA LEU A 142 8.16 -15.02 2.16
C LEU A 142 6.71 -14.49 2.20
N THR A 143 5.73 -15.32 2.58
CA THR A 143 4.32 -14.93 2.57
C THR A 143 3.83 -14.40 3.91
N ASN A 144 4.26 -14.96 5.03
CA ASN A 144 3.74 -14.63 6.36
C ASN A 144 4.50 -13.52 7.09
N ASN A 145 5.74 -13.20 6.65
CA ASN A 145 6.60 -12.23 7.34
C ASN A 145 6.47 -10.80 6.80
N GLY A 146 5.28 -10.41 6.34
CA GLY A 146 5.02 -9.03 5.92
C GLY A 146 5.51 -8.71 4.51
N GLY A 147 5.48 -9.67 3.59
CA GLY A 147 5.56 -9.41 2.16
C GLY A 147 4.36 -8.58 1.69
N GLY A 148 4.41 -8.09 0.47
CA GLY A 148 3.32 -7.38 -0.18
C GLY A 148 3.53 -5.88 -0.34
N VAL A 149 2.53 -5.23 -0.95
CA VAL A 149 2.55 -3.80 -1.27
C VAL A 149 2.68 -2.94 0.00
N HIS A 150 2.08 -3.37 1.11
CA HIS A 150 2.16 -2.66 2.40
C HIS A 150 3.57 -2.62 3.01
N ASN A 151 4.50 -3.46 2.56
CA ASN A 151 5.91 -3.44 2.98
C ASN A 151 6.87 -3.17 1.81
N ILE A 152 6.38 -2.55 0.75
CA ILE A 152 7.19 -2.21 -0.43
C ILE A 152 8.37 -1.29 -0.08
N PHE A 153 8.21 -0.45 0.95
CA PHE A 153 9.28 0.41 1.46
C PHE A 153 10.53 -0.40 1.86
N VAL A 154 10.33 -1.56 2.48
CA VAL A 154 11.43 -2.47 2.83
C VAL A 154 12.19 -2.89 1.57
N GLY A 155 11.47 -3.27 0.51
CA GLY A 155 12.07 -3.59 -0.78
C GLY A 155 12.83 -2.42 -1.40
N LEU A 156 12.24 -1.22 -1.37
CA LEU A 156 12.88 0.01 -1.86
C LEU A 156 14.13 0.37 -1.04
N LEU A 157 14.07 0.24 0.29
CA LEU A 157 15.20 0.51 1.17
C LEU A 157 16.35 -0.46 0.92
N VAL A 158 16.05 -1.76 0.79
CA VAL A 158 17.06 -2.77 0.47
C VAL A 158 17.61 -2.53 -0.94
N GLY A 159 16.77 -2.19 -1.92
CA GLY A 159 17.19 -1.84 -3.27
C GLY A 159 18.13 -0.63 -3.29
N LEU A 160 17.82 0.41 -2.48
CA LEU A 160 18.67 1.59 -2.33
C LEU A 160 20.03 1.23 -1.73
N THR A 161 20.02 0.55 -0.57
CA THR A 161 21.24 0.19 0.14
C THR A 161 22.11 -0.77 -0.66
N ALA A 162 21.53 -1.78 -1.30
CA ALA A 162 22.25 -2.71 -2.17
C ALA A 162 22.88 -2.00 -3.38
N THR A 163 22.14 -1.06 -4.00
CA THR A 163 22.68 -0.28 -5.13
C THR A 163 23.85 0.60 -4.70
N GLN A 164 23.76 1.28 -3.57
CA GLN A 164 24.83 2.14 -3.06
C GLN A 164 26.04 1.31 -2.62
N ALA A 165 25.83 0.18 -1.94
CA ALA A 165 26.89 -0.74 -1.57
C ALA A 165 27.60 -1.32 -2.79
N TYR A 166 26.84 -1.77 -3.80
CA TYR A 166 27.40 -2.24 -5.06
C TYR A 166 28.24 -1.16 -5.75
N ARG A 167 27.73 0.07 -5.82
CA ARG A 167 28.45 1.22 -6.39
C ARG A 167 29.76 1.50 -5.68
N GLY A 168 29.77 1.47 -4.34
CA GLY A 168 30.98 1.64 -3.54
C GLY A 168 32.00 0.52 -3.80
N CYS A 169 31.56 -0.74 -3.82
CA CYS A 169 32.42 -1.88 -4.10
C CYS A 169 32.95 -1.88 -5.55
N ALA A 170 32.13 -1.49 -6.51
CA ALA A 170 32.55 -1.36 -7.91
C ALA A 170 33.61 -0.25 -8.08
N TRP A 171 33.47 0.87 -7.37
CA TRP A 171 34.49 1.93 -7.33
C TRP A 171 35.80 1.42 -6.73
N ILE A 172 35.79 0.66 -5.64
CA ILE A 172 36.98 0.04 -5.04
C ILE A 172 37.61 -0.95 -6.04
N ALA A 173 36.79 -1.80 -6.65
CA ALA A 173 37.26 -2.80 -7.61
C ALA A 173 37.93 -2.16 -8.85
N SER A 174 37.39 -1.04 -9.33
CA SER A 174 37.97 -0.30 -10.47
C SER A 174 39.37 0.25 -10.17
N HIS A 175 39.65 0.63 -8.92
CA HIS A 175 40.97 1.10 -8.48
C HIS A 175 41.99 -0.04 -8.35
N TRP A 176 41.53 -1.25 -8.00
CA TRP A 176 42.41 -2.39 -7.77
C TRP A 176 42.68 -3.20 -9.04
N GLN A 177 41.68 -3.30 -9.94
CA GLN A 177 41.72 -4.21 -11.10
C GLN A 177 42.06 -3.51 -12.42
N HIS A 178 42.35 -2.19 -12.42
CA HIS A 178 42.53 -1.39 -13.63
C HIS A 178 41.41 -1.58 -14.68
N ALA A 179 40.18 -1.80 -14.19
CA ALA A 179 39.01 -2.02 -15.00
C ALA A 179 38.60 -0.75 -15.76
N PRO A 180 38.19 -0.85 -17.04
CA PRO A 180 37.79 0.31 -17.82
C PRO A 180 36.61 1.04 -17.18
N ALA A 181 36.62 2.36 -17.26
CA ALA A 181 35.64 3.23 -16.59
C ALA A 181 34.21 3.12 -17.17
N THR A 182 34.05 2.52 -18.34
CA THR A 182 32.78 2.38 -19.04
C THR A 182 32.48 0.90 -19.34
N TRP A 183 31.38 0.42 -18.76
CA TRP A 183 30.88 -0.97 -18.90
C TRP A 183 30.38 -1.32 -20.30
N GLN A 184 30.34 -0.37 -21.21
CA GLN A 184 29.82 -0.55 -22.59
C GLN A 184 30.77 -1.26 -23.54
N GLU A 185 32.07 -1.25 -23.25
CA GLU A 185 33.10 -1.85 -24.16
C GLU A 185 33.54 -3.26 -23.72
N GLU A 186 33.03 -3.79 -22.60
CA GLU A 186 33.42 -5.09 -22.07
C GLU A 186 32.67 -6.25 -22.72
N THR A 187 33.35 -7.36 -22.94
CA THR A 187 32.71 -8.63 -23.31
C THR A 187 31.81 -9.11 -22.18
N PHE A 188 30.78 -9.88 -22.53
CA PHE A 188 29.79 -10.41 -21.56
C PHE A 188 30.44 -11.13 -20.35
N VAL A 189 31.51 -11.92 -20.61
CA VAL A 189 32.22 -12.70 -19.58
C VAL A 189 33.03 -11.80 -18.65
N THR A 190 33.80 -10.85 -19.19
CA THR A 190 34.60 -9.93 -18.38
C THR A 190 33.75 -9.06 -17.47
N ARG A 191 32.61 -8.62 -17.97
CA ARG A 191 31.60 -7.87 -17.18
C ARG A 191 31.06 -8.69 -16.02
N GLY A 192 30.77 -9.99 -16.23
CA GLY A 192 30.34 -10.91 -15.18
C GLY A 192 31.42 -11.10 -14.12
N LEU A 193 32.67 -11.33 -14.54
CA LEU A 193 33.80 -11.55 -13.62
C LEU A 193 34.10 -10.31 -12.74
N HIS A 194 34.07 -9.11 -13.32
CA HIS A 194 34.25 -7.87 -12.54
C HIS A 194 33.14 -7.63 -11.52
N ALA A 195 31.94 -8.15 -11.77
CA ALA A 195 30.82 -8.05 -10.85
C ALA A 195 30.91 -9.02 -9.67
N VAL A 196 31.72 -10.08 -9.72
CA VAL A 196 31.80 -11.11 -8.65
C VAL A 196 32.14 -10.49 -7.31
N PHE A 197 33.15 -9.63 -7.24
CA PHE A 197 33.57 -9.00 -5.98
C PHE A 197 32.47 -8.13 -5.38
N PRO A 198 31.88 -7.11 -6.06
CA PRO A 198 30.83 -6.30 -5.49
C PRO A 198 29.57 -7.10 -5.13
N VAL A 199 29.20 -8.11 -5.92
CA VAL A 199 28.09 -9.02 -5.63
C VAL A 199 28.33 -9.79 -4.33
N SER A 200 29.51 -10.41 -4.18
CA SER A 200 29.86 -11.20 -3.00
C SER A 200 29.84 -10.38 -1.73
N VAL A 201 30.35 -9.15 -1.77
CA VAL A 201 30.36 -8.25 -0.62
C VAL A 201 28.93 -7.85 -0.20
N VAL A 202 28.06 -7.46 -1.17
CA VAL A 202 26.68 -7.07 -0.86
C VAL A 202 25.91 -8.25 -0.26
N LEU A 203 26.04 -9.45 -0.80
CA LEU A 203 25.37 -10.65 -0.28
C LEU A 203 25.92 -11.05 1.09
N ALA A 204 27.24 -10.97 1.31
CA ALA A 204 27.83 -11.23 2.63
C ALA A 204 27.31 -10.25 3.69
N VAL A 205 27.19 -8.97 3.37
CA VAL A 205 26.57 -7.97 4.26
C VAL A 205 25.11 -8.29 4.53
N ALA A 206 24.34 -8.70 3.51
CA ALA A 206 22.94 -9.10 3.70
C ALA A 206 22.81 -10.32 4.62
N VAL A 207 23.68 -11.33 4.47
CA VAL A 207 23.74 -12.51 5.38
C VAL A 207 24.09 -12.07 6.80
N GLY A 208 25.12 -11.24 6.97
CA GLY A 208 25.51 -10.73 8.29
C GLY A 208 24.38 -9.98 8.99
N LEU A 209 23.69 -9.09 8.27
CA LEU A 209 22.52 -8.37 8.80
C LEU A 209 21.35 -9.32 9.11
N SER A 210 21.09 -10.31 8.27
CA SER A 210 20.04 -11.31 8.53
C SER A 210 20.34 -12.15 9.77
N LEU A 211 21.59 -12.51 10.01
CA LEU A 211 22.00 -13.19 11.24
C LEU A 211 21.80 -12.30 12.48
N LEU A 212 22.17 -11.02 12.41
CA LEU A 212 21.92 -10.07 13.50
C LEU A 212 20.44 -9.90 13.81
N ILE A 213 19.59 -9.79 12.77
CA ILE A 213 18.14 -9.74 12.93
C ILE A 213 17.62 -11.03 13.56
N SER A 214 18.12 -12.16 13.15
CA SER A 214 17.71 -13.47 13.68
C SER A 214 18.00 -13.61 15.18
N LEU A 215 19.05 -12.95 15.71
CA LEU A 215 19.35 -12.89 17.14
C LEU A 215 18.24 -12.19 17.95
N THR A 216 17.46 -11.31 17.35
CA THR A 216 16.33 -10.64 18.02
C THR A 216 15.10 -11.54 18.14
N GLY A 217 15.13 -12.74 17.60
CA GLY A 217 13.98 -13.65 17.55
C GLY A 217 12.88 -13.27 16.55
N GLN A 218 13.11 -12.21 15.73
CA GLN A 218 12.15 -11.75 14.74
C GLN A 218 12.30 -12.46 13.40
N ASN A 219 11.19 -12.61 12.70
CA ASN A 219 11.16 -13.26 11.40
C ASN A 219 11.45 -12.25 10.27
N GLY A 220 12.74 -12.01 10.02
CA GLY A 220 13.21 -11.13 8.96
C GLY A 220 13.12 -9.63 9.27
N PHE A 221 13.62 -8.82 8.34
CA PHE A 221 13.74 -7.37 8.51
C PHE A 221 12.39 -6.67 8.59
N ALA A 222 11.39 -7.10 7.79
CA ALA A 222 10.03 -6.55 7.90
C ALA A 222 9.41 -6.87 9.27
N GLY A 223 9.62 -8.08 9.80
CA GLY A 223 9.17 -8.46 11.13
C GLY A 223 9.82 -7.62 12.23
N LEU A 224 11.12 -7.32 12.12
CA LEU A 224 11.82 -6.43 13.05
C LEU A 224 11.26 -5.01 13.02
N LEU A 225 10.99 -4.46 11.84
CA LEU A 225 10.38 -3.14 11.70
C LEU A 225 8.98 -3.11 12.30
N LEU A 226 8.14 -4.10 12.00
CA LEU A 226 6.79 -4.22 12.58
C LEU A 226 6.84 -4.29 14.10
N TYR A 227 7.76 -5.08 14.67
CA TYR A 227 7.95 -5.17 16.11
C TYR A 227 8.37 -3.82 16.72
N SER A 228 9.28 -3.09 16.06
CA SER A 228 9.75 -1.78 16.52
C SER A 228 8.68 -0.69 16.48
N ILE A 229 7.70 -0.83 15.58
CA ILE A 229 6.59 0.11 15.38
C ILE A 229 5.34 -0.33 16.17
N ALA A 230 5.32 -1.60 16.66
CA ALA A 230 4.19 -2.15 17.39
C ALA A 230 3.87 -1.33 18.62
N LEU A 231 2.60 -0.98 18.76
CA LEU A 231 2.12 -0.25 19.95
C LEU A 231 1.87 -1.25 21.09
N PRO A 232 2.21 -0.87 22.32
CA PRO A 232 1.91 -1.69 23.47
C PRO A 232 0.39 -1.79 23.67
N ARG A 233 -0.10 -2.91 24.22
CA ARG A 233 -1.54 -3.19 24.38
C ARG A 233 -2.29 -2.11 25.16
N TRP A 234 -1.63 -1.41 26.10
CA TRP A 234 -2.23 -0.31 26.85
C TRP A 234 -2.56 0.92 25.99
N ALA A 235 -1.89 1.07 24.85
CA ALA A 235 -2.18 2.16 23.91
C ALA A 235 -3.55 1.99 23.23
N PHE A 236 -4.10 0.78 23.19
CA PHE A 236 -5.44 0.50 22.64
C PHE A 236 -6.53 0.86 23.67
N SER A 237 -6.67 2.16 23.94
CA SER A 237 -7.67 2.75 24.81
C SER A 237 -9.03 2.84 24.09
N HIS A 238 -10.10 2.97 24.89
CA HIS A 238 -11.45 3.29 24.42
C HIS A 238 -11.70 4.80 24.25
N ALA A 239 -10.69 5.63 24.45
CA ALA A 239 -10.79 7.06 24.18
C ALA A 239 -10.70 7.34 22.68
N ILE A 240 -11.67 8.09 22.14
CA ILE A 240 -11.70 8.43 20.71
C ILE A 240 -10.41 9.10 20.22
N VAL A 241 -9.82 9.98 21.02
CA VAL A 241 -8.58 10.67 20.70
C VAL A 241 -7.43 9.68 20.49
N THR A 242 -7.31 8.67 21.37
CA THR A 242 -6.29 7.62 21.25
C THR A 242 -6.49 6.80 19.99
N ILE A 243 -7.74 6.43 19.67
CA ILE A 243 -8.06 5.70 18.44
C ILE A 243 -7.66 6.52 17.20
N MET A 244 -7.97 7.83 17.19
CA MET A 244 -7.61 8.74 16.11
C MET A 244 -6.10 8.89 15.93
N LEU A 245 -5.35 9.04 17.04
CA LEU A 245 -3.89 9.16 17.02
C LEU A 245 -3.22 7.88 16.49
N ILE A 246 -3.69 6.72 16.92
CA ILE A 246 -3.18 5.44 16.44
C ILE A 246 -3.53 5.24 14.96
N THR A 247 -4.74 5.62 14.53
CA THR A 247 -5.13 5.58 13.12
C THR A 247 -4.26 6.51 12.27
N LEU A 248 -4.00 7.72 12.76
CA LEU A 248 -3.11 8.67 12.09
C LEU A 248 -1.71 8.08 11.93
N TRP A 249 -1.13 7.53 13.01
CA TRP A 249 0.18 6.87 12.98
C TRP A 249 0.21 5.69 12.01
N ASN A 250 -0.80 4.82 12.05
CA ASN A 250 -0.95 3.70 11.12
C ASN A 250 -0.96 4.18 9.65
N ASN A 251 -1.71 5.24 9.36
CA ASN A 251 -1.81 5.77 8.00
C ASN A 251 -0.52 6.48 7.55
N VAL A 252 0.22 7.14 8.45
CA VAL A 252 1.56 7.69 8.14
C VAL A 252 2.51 6.58 7.70
N LEU A 253 2.53 5.45 8.41
CA LEU A 253 3.36 4.30 8.04
C LEU A 253 2.95 3.72 6.69
N ASN A 254 1.64 3.59 6.44
CA ASN A 254 1.15 3.09 5.15
C ASN A 254 1.50 4.01 3.98
N VAL A 255 1.49 5.33 4.14
CA VAL A 255 1.92 6.29 3.10
C VAL A 255 3.40 6.11 2.73
N VAL A 256 4.23 5.73 3.70
CA VAL A 256 5.64 5.43 3.46
C VAL A 256 5.82 4.02 2.85
N GLY A 257 4.78 3.18 2.86
CA GLY A 257 4.83 1.80 2.38
C GLY A 257 5.35 0.83 3.44
N LEU A 258 5.02 1.09 4.70
CA LEU A 258 5.22 0.19 5.83
C LEU A 258 3.87 -0.24 6.40
N SER A 259 3.74 -1.50 6.75
CA SER A 259 2.57 -1.98 7.49
C SER A 259 2.52 -1.32 8.88
N GLY A 260 1.39 -0.76 9.24
CA GLY A 260 1.20 -0.16 10.55
C GLY A 260 0.59 -1.12 11.58
N PRO A 261 0.42 -0.68 12.84
CA PRO A 261 -0.08 -1.50 13.94
C PRO A 261 -1.54 -1.95 13.77
N LEU A 262 -2.31 -1.29 12.89
CA LEU A 262 -3.69 -1.66 12.54
C LEU A 262 -3.75 -2.43 11.21
N SER A 263 -2.63 -3.01 10.77
CA SER A 263 -2.59 -3.85 9.57
C SER A 263 -3.58 -5.02 9.70
N PRO A 264 -4.15 -5.50 8.58
CA PRO A 264 -5.06 -6.67 8.56
C PRO A 264 -4.47 -7.93 9.20
N PHE A 265 -3.15 -7.99 9.31
CA PHE A 265 -2.44 -9.10 9.97
C PHE A 265 -2.40 -8.98 11.50
N SER A 266 -2.78 -7.82 12.08
CA SER A 266 -2.66 -7.62 13.52
C SER A 266 -3.81 -8.22 14.32
N GLN A 267 -4.99 -8.44 13.75
CA GLN A 267 -6.24 -8.92 14.38
C GLN A 267 -6.58 -8.26 15.75
N LEU A 268 -5.87 -7.19 16.10
CA LEU A 268 -5.92 -6.57 17.42
C LEU A 268 -7.24 -5.82 17.69
N THR A 269 -7.89 -5.37 16.62
CA THR A 269 -9.12 -4.57 16.73
C THR A 269 -10.34 -5.44 17.07
N VAL A 270 -10.45 -6.61 16.44
CA VAL A 270 -11.60 -7.53 16.60
C VAL A 270 -11.49 -8.33 17.89
N ASP A 271 -10.31 -8.84 18.22
CA ASP A 271 -10.05 -9.69 19.40
C ASP A 271 -9.70 -8.87 20.65
N SER A 272 -10.02 -7.57 20.67
CA SER A 272 -9.80 -6.78 21.88
C SER A 272 -10.67 -7.29 23.03
N THR A 273 -10.12 -7.25 24.25
CA THR A 273 -10.86 -7.63 25.48
C THR A 273 -12.18 -6.86 25.61
N GLN A 274 -12.24 -5.64 25.10
CA GLN A 274 -13.42 -4.78 25.11
C GLN A 274 -14.51 -5.29 24.16
N SER A 275 -14.14 -5.64 22.92
CA SER A 275 -15.07 -6.20 21.93
C SER A 275 -15.63 -7.54 22.39
N SER A 276 -14.79 -8.40 22.97
CA SER A 276 -15.23 -9.69 23.55
C SER A 276 -16.21 -9.52 24.73
N LYS A 277 -15.99 -8.53 25.60
CA LYS A 277 -16.92 -8.22 26.68
C LYS A 277 -18.25 -7.68 26.17
N ASN A 278 -18.23 -6.78 25.18
CA ASN A 278 -19.45 -6.30 24.53
C ASN A 278 -20.25 -7.44 23.92
N LEU A 279 -19.59 -8.34 23.17
CA LEU A 279 -20.24 -9.51 22.59
C LEU A 279 -20.87 -10.42 23.67
N THR A 280 -20.14 -10.68 24.76
CA THR A 280 -20.63 -11.50 25.86
C THR A 280 -21.89 -10.89 26.51
N VAL A 281 -21.89 -9.57 26.73
CA VAL A 281 -23.06 -8.87 27.29
C VAL A 281 -24.22 -8.87 26.31
N ALA A 282 -24.00 -8.59 25.04
CA ALA A 282 -25.04 -8.61 24.00
C ALA A 282 -25.70 -9.98 23.87
N LEU A 283 -24.91 -11.07 23.89
CA LEU A 283 -25.44 -12.44 23.85
C LEU A 283 -26.23 -12.82 25.10
N LYS A 284 -25.83 -12.33 26.27
CA LYS A 284 -26.57 -12.59 27.54
C LYS A 284 -27.86 -11.79 27.64
N THR A 285 -27.85 -10.55 27.20
CA THR A 285 -29.00 -9.65 27.36
C THR A 285 -29.95 -9.64 26.16
N GLY A 286 -29.51 -10.16 25.01
CA GLY A 286 -30.25 -10.07 23.75
C GLY A 286 -30.39 -8.63 23.23
N SER A 287 -29.66 -7.66 23.80
CA SER A 287 -29.76 -6.25 23.46
C SER A 287 -28.42 -5.60 23.25
N LEU A 288 -28.36 -4.67 22.27
CA LEU A 288 -27.19 -3.83 22.00
C LEU A 288 -27.19 -2.53 22.84
N ASN A 289 -28.22 -2.31 23.63
CA ASN A 289 -28.28 -1.19 24.51
C ASN A 289 -27.49 -1.48 25.81
N ASN A 290 -26.91 -0.45 26.41
CA ASN A 290 -26.19 -0.55 27.70
C ASN A 290 -24.93 -1.47 27.67
N LEU A 291 -24.21 -1.49 26.56
CA LEU A 291 -22.95 -2.17 26.50
C LEU A 291 -21.85 -1.44 27.27
N PRO A 292 -20.91 -2.18 27.91
CA PRO A 292 -19.88 -1.59 28.78
C PRO A 292 -18.91 -0.67 28.00
N TYR A 293 -18.65 -0.95 26.72
CA TYR A 293 -17.72 -0.17 25.90
C TYR A 293 -18.38 0.26 24.60
N ARG A 294 -18.92 1.48 24.53
CA ARG A 294 -19.52 2.01 23.30
C ARG A 294 -18.47 2.35 22.25
N VAL A 295 -17.34 2.91 22.68
CA VAL A 295 -16.25 3.37 21.83
C VAL A 295 -15.09 2.39 21.95
N THR A 296 -14.78 1.66 20.89
CA THR A 296 -13.65 0.73 20.77
C THR A 296 -13.03 0.89 19.39
N PHE A 297 -11.85 0.30 19.15
CA PHE A 297 -11.29 0.24 17.80
C PHE A 297 -12.25 -0.41 16.82
N HIS A 298 -12.88 -1.52 17.22
CA HIS A 298 -13.85 -2.20 16.38
C HIS A 298 -15.05 -1.32 16.03
N THR A 299 -15.65 -0.63 17.01
CA THR A 299 -16.85 0.18 16.76
C THR A 299 -16.61 1.47 15.98
N VAL A 300 -15.39 1.98 15.95
CA VAL A 300 -15.06 3.27 15.30
C VAL A 300 -14.12 3.08 14.11
N TYR A 301 -12.96 2.45 14.30
CA TYR A 301 -11.96 2.33 13.25
C TYR A 301 -12.37 1.33 12.17
N ASP A 302 -12.71 0.08 12.55
CA ASP A 302 -13.05 -0.95 11.58
C ASP A 302 -14.31 -0.60 10.78
N VAL A 303 -15.27 0.11 11.44
CA VAL A 303 -16.55 0.47 10.84
C VAL A 303 -16.49 1.74 10.00
N TYR A 304 -15.85 2.81 10.52
CA TYR A 304 -15.89 4.14 9.88
C TYR A 304 -14.54 4.59 9.36
N GLY A 305 -13.42 4.10 9.91
CA GLY A 305 -12.08 4.55 9.55
C GLY A 305 -11.43 3.79 8.40
N ALA A 306 -11.83 2.52 8.18
CA ALA A 306 -11.14 1.60 7.27
C ALA A 306 -12.00 1.18 6.06
N MET A 307 -12.93 2.01 5.60
CA MET A 307 -13.77 1.70 4.44
C MET A 307 -12.94 1.61 3.14
N GLY A 308 -12.83 0.42 2.61
CA GLY A 308 -11.99 0.12 1.45
C GLY A 308 -10.52 -0.08 1.81
N GLY A 309 -10.20 -0.27 3.09
CA GLY A 309 -8.85 -0.39 3.65
C GLY A 309 -8.34 0.93 4.25
N ASN A 310 -7.04 0.94 4.58
CA ASN A 310 -6.41 2.10 5.21
C ASN A 310 -6.56 3.38 4.37
N GLY A 311 -6.74 4.52 5.06
CA GLY A 311 -6.91 5.81 4.39
C GLY A 311 -8.26 6.01 3.71
N MET A 312 -9.26 5.15 3.96
CA MET A 312 -10.56 5.16 3.28
C MET A 312 -10.41 5.13 1.74
N THR A 313 -9.59 4.22 1.25
CA THR A 313 -9.26 4.16 -0.19
C THR A 313 -10.47 3.94 -1.10
N LEU A 314 -11.57 3.36 -0.61
CA LEU A 314 -12.81 3.31 -1.38
C LEU A 314 -13.35 4.71 -1.70
N ALA A 315 -13.29 5.63 -0.74
CA ALA A 315 -13.69 7.02 -0.96
C ALA A 315 -12.80 7.72 -1.99
N LEU A 316 -11.47 7.48 -1.94
CA LEU A 316 -10.52 7.96 -2.94
C LEU A 316 -10.83 7.41 -4.33
N VAL A 317 -11.04 6.09 -4.46
CA VAL A 317 -11.33 5.42 -5.74
C VAL A 317 -12.59 5.98 -6.36
N VAL A 318 -13.68 6.08 -5.59
CA VAL A 318 -14.95 6.67 -6.05
C VAL A 318 -14.75 8.14 -6.46
N ALA A 319 -14.05 8.93 -5.65
CA ALA A 319 -13.79 10.33 -5.98
C ALA A 319 -12.95 10.49 -7.27
N ILE A 320 -11.95 9.62 -7.51
CA ILE A 320 -11.17 9.62 -8.76
C ILE A 320 -12.03 9.23 -9.96
N ILE A 321 -12.87 8.21 -9.85
CA ILE A 321 -13.77 7.80 -10.95
C ILE A 321 -14.70 8.96 -11.35
N LEU A 322 -15.22 9.69 -10.37
CA LEU A 322 -16.18 10.76 -10.58
C LEU A 322 -15.53 12.07 -11.04
N LEU A 323 -14.38 12.43 -10.48
CA LEU A 323 -13.83 13.78 -10.58
C LEU A 323 -12.51 13.90 -11.36
N SER A 324 -11.76 12.79 -11.54
CA SER A 324 -10.49 12.87 -12.26
C SER A 324 -10.69 13.11 -13.75
N ARG A 325 -9.94 14.06 -14.30
CA ARG A 325 -9.85 14.34 -15.74
C ARG A 325 -8.81 13.50 -16.46
N GLN A 326 -7.94 12.81 -15.71
CA GLN A 326 -6.90 11.94 -16.25
C GLN A 326 -7.50 10.58 -16.63
N PRO A 327 -7.50 10.20 -17.94
CA PRO A 327 -8.16 8.97 -18.39
C PRO A 327 -7.52 7.71 -17.79
N ASP A 328 -6.20 7.71 -17.63
CA ASP A 328 -5.50 6.53 -17.11
C ASP A 328 -5.77 6.33 -15.61
N ARG A 329 -5.87 7.40 -14.83
CA ARG A 329 -6.28 7.30 -13.42
C ARG A 329 -7.71 6.79 -13.27
N ARG A 330 -8.62 7.23 -14.12
CA ARG A 330 -9.99 6.71 -14.12
C ARG A 330 -10.03 5.22 -14.45
N LYS A 331 -9.23 4.75 -15.41
CA LYS A 331 -9.10 3.31 -15.73
C LYS A 331 -8.60 2.52 -14.51
N VAL A 332 -7.54 2.99 -13.87
CA VAL A 332 -7.05 2.38 -12.62
C VAL A 332 -8.13 2.40 -11.54
N GLY A 333 -8.91 3.49 -11.42
CA GLY A 333 -10.04 3.57 -10.50
C GLY A 333 -11.07 2.47 -10.71
N TRP A 334 -11.44 2.19 -11.95
CA TRP A 334 -12.37 1.11 -12.27
C TRP A 334 -11.80 -0.27 -11.90
N TRP A 335 -10.51 -0.52 -12.16
CA TRP A 335 -9.87 -1.77 -11.71
C TRP A 335 -9.78 -1.88 -10.19
N ALA A 336 -9.56 -0.78 -9.50
CA ALA A 336 -9.46 -0.74 -8.05
C ALA A 336 -10.83 -0.86 -7.34
N LEU A 337 -11.95 -0.54 -8.01
CA LEU A 337 -13.26 -0.40 -7.38
C LEU A 337 -13.71 -1.68 -6.67
N PHE A 338 -13.68 -2.83 -7.35
CA PHE A 338 -14.11 -4.09 -6.76
C PHE A 338 -13.21 -4.54 -5.60
N PRO A 339 -11.87 -4.59 -5.74
CA PRO A 339 -11.01 -4.92 -4.60
C PRO A 339 -11.18 -3.97 -3.40
N THR A 340 -11.24 -2.66 -3.62
CA THR A 340 -11.42 -1.71 -2.51
C THR A 340 -12.82 -1.81 -1.88
N LEU A 341 -13.84 -2.16 -2.65
CA LEU A 341 -15.16 -2.47 -2.08
C LEU A 341 -15.08 -3.65 -1.12
N MET A 342 -14.21 -4.62 -1.40
CA MET A 342 -13.94 -5.79 -0.54
C MET A 342 -12.81 -5.53 0.48
N ASN A 343 -12.45 -4.27 0.73
CA ASN A 343 -11.41 -3.83 1.66
C ASN A 343 -9.96 -4.19 1.29
N PHE A 344 -9.66 -4.44 0.00
CA PHE A 344 -8.31 -4.63 -0.51
C PHE A 344 -7.86 -3.38 -1.27
N ASN A 345 -6.86 -2.68 -0.77
CA ASN A 345 -6.45 -1.36 -1.27
C ASN A 345 -5.12 -1.35 -2.05
N ASP A 346 -4.52 -2.50 -2.34
CA ASP A 346 -3.21 -2.60 -3.00
C ASP A 346 -3.15 -1.86 -4.34
N ILE A 347 -4.19 -2.00 -5.18
CA ILE A 347 -4.28 -1.30 -6.47
C ILE A 347 -4.32 0.22 -6.26
N ALA A 348 -5.05 0.69 -5.24
CA ALA A 348 -5.14 2.11 -4.96
C ALA A 348 -3.80 2.68 -4.49
N LEU A 349 -3.05 1.94 -3.65
CA LEU A 349 -1.75 2.36 -3.14
C LEU A 349 -0.70 2.51 -4.25
N VAL A 350 -0.66 1.57 -5.20
CA VAL A 350 0.32 1.55 -6.29
C VAL A 350 -0.15 2.37 -7.48
N GLY A 351 -1.41 2.24 -7.87
CA GLY A 351 -1.94 2.80 -9.11
C GLY A 351 -2.24 4.29 -9.05
N PHE A 352 -2.51 4.85 -7.86
CA PHE A 352 -2.64 6.31 -7.67
C PHE A 352 -1.36 6.93 -7.10
N PRO A 353 -0.24 6.30 -7.21
CA PRO A 353 0.98 6.33 -6.42
C PRO A 353 0.81 7.13 -5.11
N ILE A 354 -0.11 6.67 -4.24
CA ILE A 354 -0.31 7.26 -2.89
C ILE A 354 1.00 7.20 -2.12
N LEU A 355 1.73 6.10 -2.31
CA LEU A 355 3.08 5.91 -1.80
C LEU A 355 3.98 7.02 -2.35
N PHE A 356 4.50 7.85 -1.46
CA PHE A 356 5.41 8.97 -1.77
C PHE A 356 4.81 10.11 -2.61
N ASN A 357 3.48 10.18 -2.80
CA ASN A 357 2.85 11.28 -3.51
C ASN A 357 2.30 12.33 -2.52
N PRO A 358 2.92 13.53 -2.44
CA PRO A 358 2.55 14.53 -1.45
C PRO A 358 1.09 15.03 -1.57
N ILE A 359 0.46 14.93 -2.75
CA ILE A 359 -0.94 15.38 -2.94
C ILE A 359 -1.94 14.51 -2.19
N TYR A 360 -1.71 13.19 -2.19
CA TYR A 360 -2.64 12.23 -1.60
C TYR A 360 -2.32 11.93 -0.13
N ILE A 361 -1.14 12.32 0.37
CA ILE A 361 -0.76 12.12 1.78
C ILE A 361 -1.77 12.78 2.72
N VAL A 362 -2.05 14.06 2.49
CA VAL A 362 -2.92 14.83 3.40
C VAL A 362 -4.34 14.25 3.46
N PRO A 363 -5.06 14.05 2.35
CA PRO A 363 -6.39 13.48 2.40
C PRO A 363 -6.39 12.02 2.88
N TYR A 364 -5.37 11.23 2.60
CA TYR A 364 -5.23 9.86 3.09
C TYR A 364 -5.14 9.79 4.62
N LEU A 365 -4.52 10.80 5.25
CA LEU A 365 -4.45 10.92 6.70
C LEU A 365 -5.74 11.47 7.30
N LEU A 366 -6.36 12.46 6.65
CA LEU A 366 -7.51 13.19 7.21
C LEU A 366 -8.86 12.50 6.97
N ALA A 367 -9.06 11.83 5.83
CA ALA A 367 -10.37 11.24 5.50
C ALA A 367 -10.85 10.22 6.55
N PRO A 368 -10.03 9.28 7.05
CA PRO A 368 -10.44 8.39 8.12
C PRO A 368 -10.80 9.13 9.41
N LEU A 369 -10.06 10.19 9.77
CA LEU A 369 -10.32 10.95 11.00
C LEU A 369 -11.66 11.66 10.93
N VAL A 370 -11.96 12.30 9.79
CA VAL A 370 -13.24 12.97 9.56
C VAL A 370 -14.38 11.95 9.56
N SER A 371 -14.24 10.85 8.87
CA SER A 371 -15.25 9.78 8.84
C SER A 371 -15.50 9.19 10.21
N MET A 372 -14.44 8.87 10.97
CA MET A 372 -14.57 8.38 12.35
C MET A 372 -15.25 9.40 13.27
N THR A 373 -15.00 10.70 13.08
CA THR A 373 -15.69 11.75 13.87
C THR A 373 -17.19 11.74 13.59
N VAL A 374 -17.58 11.66 12.31
CA VAL A 374 -19.00 11.59 11.90
C VAL A 374 -19.66 10.31 12.42
N GLY A 375 -18.98 9.18 12.39
CA GLY A 375 -19.50 7.91 12.92
C GLY A 375 -19.56 7.86 14.45
N TRP A 376 -18.58 8.47 15.12
CA TRP A 376 -18.51 8.51 16.56
C TRP A 376 -19.60 9.37 17.20
N MET A 377 -20.00 10.49 16.59
CA MET A 377 -21.03 11.39 17.15
C MET A 377 -22.34 10.67 17.48
N PRO A 378 -23.04 10.02 16.56
CA PRO A 378 -24.28 9.30 16.86
C PRO A 378 -24.10 8.15 17.86
N LEU A 379 -22.94 7.50 17.81
CA LEU A 379 -22.57 6.44 18.75
C LEU A 379 -22.41 6.99 20.18
N HIS A 380 -21.77 8.16 20.33
CA HIS A 380 -21.58 8.82 21.62
C HIS A 380 -22.89 9.26 22.26
N PHE A 381 -23.78 9.87 21.46
CA PHE A 381 -25.11 10.31 21.95
C PHE A 381 -26.11 9.16 22.12
N GLY A 382 -25.75 7.94 21.75
CA GLY A 382 -26.61 6.76 21.89
C GLY A 382 -27.74 6.67 20.87
N TRP A 383 -27.65 7.43 19.77
CA TRP A 383 -28.60 7.34 18.64
C TRP A 383 -28.40 6.08 17.82
N VAL A 384 -27.18 5.57 17.81
CA VAL A 384 -26.79 4.34 17.11
C VAL A 384 -26.15 3.39 18.11
N PRO A 385 -26.56 2.11 18.12
CA PRO A 385 -25.92 1.11 18.98
C PRO A 385 -24.50 0.81 18.47
N PRO A 386 -23.57 0.44 19.36
CA PRO A 386 -22.23 0.02 18.94
C PRO A 386 -22.29 -1.30 18.16
N VAL A 387 -21.39 -1.43 17.19
CA VAL A 387 -21.18 -2.67 16.46
C VAL A 387 -20.58 -3.71 17.39
N VAL A 388 -21.20 -4.87 17.47
CA VAL A 388 -20.82 -5.95 18.41
C VAL A 388 -20.50 -7.24 17.66
N TYR A 389 -21.30 -7.54 16.62
CA TYR A 389 -21.13 -8.76 15.87
C TYR A 389 -19.98 -8.61 14.89
N ASN A 390 -19.14 -9.66 14.84
CA ASN A 390 -18.08 -9.72 13.85
C ASN A 390 -18.69 -9.75 12.45
N THR A 391 -18.29 -8.81 11.65
CA THR A 391 -18.67 -8.71 10.25
C THR A 391 -17.58 -9.27 9.35
N PHE A 392 -17.92 -9.50 8.11
CA PHE A 392 -16.97 -10.00 7.12
C PHE A 392 -15.94 -8.91 6.79
N ASN A 393 -14.66 -9.17 7.01
CA ASN A 393 -13.57 -8.26 6.64
C ASN A 393 -13.48 -8.04 5.11
N THR A 394 -14.12 -8.93 4.33
CA THR A 394 -14.13 -8.94 2.86
C THR A 394 -15.48 -8.50 2.31
N GLY A 395 -16.21 -7.68 3.03
CA GLY A 395 -17.49 -7.11 2.60
C GLY A 395 -17.41 -5.60 2.36
N PRO A 396 -18.44 -5.01 1.73
CA PRO A 396 -18.52 -3.56 1.55
C PRO A 396 -18.46 -2.83 2.90
N GLY A 397 -17.45 -1.97 3.10
CA GLY A 397 -17.17 -1.34 4.40
C GLY A 397 -18.35 -0.56 4.96
N PHE A 398 -19.19 0.06 4.13
CA PHE A 398 -20.38 0.80 4.58
C PHE A 398 -21.49 -0.11 5.12
N LEU A 399 -21.51 -1.41 4.80
CA LEU A 399 -22.47 -2.38 5.34
C LEU A 399 -22.04 -2.92 6.71
N THR A 400 -20.79 -2.72 7.11
CA THR A 400 -20.24 -3.23 8.38
C THR A 400 -21.06 -2.74 9.59
N ALA A 401 -21.46 -1.45 9.60
CA ALA A 401 -22.30 -0.90 10.65
C ALA A 401 -23.67 -1.57 10.72
N PHE A 402 -24.31 -1.79 9.56
CA PHE A 402 -25.63 -2.39 9.49
C PHE A 402 -25.63 -3.86 9.96
N LEU A 403 -24.70 -4.63 9.44
CA LEU A 403 -24.58 -6.06 9.77
C LEU A 403 -24.17 -6.26 11.23
N GLY A 404 -23.18 -5.50 11.70
CA GLY A 404 -22.66 -5.62 13.07
C GLY A 404 -23.57 -5.07 14.16
N THR A 405 -24.67 -4.39 13.79
CA THR A 405 -25.73 -3.93 14.71
C THR A 405 -27.06 -4.69 14.52
N ASN A 406 -27.02 -5.86 13.90
CA ASN A 406 -28.19 -6.70 13.62
C ASN A 406 -29.28 -5.99 12.80
N GLY A 407 -28.87 -5.27 11.74
CA GLY A 407 -29.80 -4.65 10.79
C GLY A 407 -30.32 -3.27 11.19
N ASN A 408 -29.58 -2.50 11.96
CA ASN A 408 -30.00 -1.15 12.40
C ASN A 408 -29.83 -0.13 11.25
N TRP A 409 -30.96 0.44 10.77
CA TRP A 409 -30.96 1.42 9.67
C TRP A 409 -30.30 2.75 10.01
N ALA A 410 -30.33 3.20 11.27
CA ALA A 410 -29.63 4.39 11.69
C ALA A 410 -28.11 4.20 11.63
N ALA A 411 -27.62 2.99 11.92
CA ALA A 411 -26.23 2.62 11.78
C ALA A 411 -25.79 2.65 10.29
N LEU A 412 -26.62 2.14 9.38
CA LEU A 412 -26.35 2.22 7.95
C LEU A 412 -26.28 3.66 7.46
N LEU A 413 -27.27 4.49 7.83
CA LEU A 413 -27.30 5.89 7.45
C LEU A 413 -26.06 6.62 7.95
N THR A 414 -25.67 6.38 9.20
CA THR A 414 -24.43 6.94 9.78
C THR A 414 -23.20 6.52 8.99
N SER A 415 -23.13 5.25 8.59
CA SER A 415 -22.01 4.73 7.78
C SER A 415 -21.93 5.39 6.42
N VAL A 416 -23.06 5.58 5.74
CA VAL A 416 -23.11 6.29 4.45
C VAL A 416 -22.71 7.76 4.62
N LEU A 417 -23.17 8.44 5.66
CA LEU A 417 -22.78 9.84 5.94
C LEU A 417 -21.28 9.94 6.24
N ALA A 418 -20.73 9.02 7.03
CA ALA A 418 -19.31 8.94 7.31
C ALA A 418 -18.48 8.70 6.05
N PHE A 419 -18.93 7.82 5.15
CA PHE A 419 -18.31 7.58 3.86
C PHE A 419 -18.31 8.85 2.98
N LEU A 420 -19.44 9.54 2.89
CA LEU A 420 -19.56 10.77 2.12
C LEU A 420 -18.67 11.89 2.69
N ALA A 421 -18.57 11.99 4.01
CA ALA A 421 -17.68 12.95 4.66
C ALA A 421 -16.19 12.66 4.30
N GLY A 422 -15.77 11.40 4.36
CA GLY A 422 -14.43 10.98 3.92
C GLY A 422 -14.19 11.25 2.43
N LEU A 423 -15.18 11.01 1.57
CA LEU A 423 -15.10 11.31 0.14
C LEU A 423 -14.91 12.82 -0.12
N LEU A 424 -15.65 13.67 0.59
CA LEU A 424 -15.53 15.13 0.47
C LEU A 424 -14.13 15.64 0.82
N VAL A 425 -13.41 14.98 1.72
CA VAL A 425 -12.01 15.33 2.03
C VAL A 425 -11.11 15.14 0.81
N TYR A 426 -11.35 14.15 -0.05
CA TYR A 426 -10.54 13.91 -1.25
C TYR A 426 -10.81 14.89 -2.40
N VAL A 427 -12.00 15.50 -2.46
CA VAL A 427 -12.43 16.35 -3.58
C VAL A 427 -11.45 17.48 -3.90
N PRO A 428 -11.00 18.34 -2.95
CA PRO A 428 -10.11 19.45 -3.26
C PRO A 428 -8.76 18.99 -3.80
N PHE A 429 -8.24 17.87 -3.29
CA PHE A 429 -6.94 17.34 -3.71
C PHE A 429 -6.98 16.74 -5.12
N ILE A 430 -8.08 16.08 -5.50
CA ILE A 430 -8.26 15.61 -6.89
C ILE A 430 -8.39 16.80 -7.86
N ARG A 431 -9.01 17.90 -7.45
CA ARG A 431 -9.05 19.13 -8.27
C ARG A 431 -7.65 19.71 -8.49
N ILE A 432 -6.83 19.77 -7.44
CA ILE A 432 -5.43 20.21 -7.52
C ILE A 432 -4.63 19.29 -8.44
N ASP A 433 -4.82 17.99 -8.34
CA ASP A 433 -4.17 17.00 -9.20
C ASP A 433 -4.57 17.11 -10.67
N ASN A 434 -5.84 17.40 -10.95
CA ASN A 434 -6.30 17.71 -12.30
C ASN A 434 -5.66 18.98 -12.88
N LEU A 435 -5.46 20.03 -12.05
CA LEU A 435 -4.76 21.24 -12.46
C LEU A 435 -3.30 20.95 -12.79
N ALA A 436 -2.60 20.21 -11.94
CA ALA A 436 -1.22 19.82 -12.17
C ALA A 436 -1.06 19.05 -13.48
N TRP A 437 -1.99 18.14 -13.76
CA TRP A 437 -1.99 17.40 -15.02
C TRP A 437 -2.22 18.30 -16.25
N LEU A 438 -3.16 19.24 -16.17
CA LEU A 438 -3.40 20.21 -17.27
C LEU A 438 -2.16 21.03 -17.56
N GLN A 439 -1.42 21.49 -16.55
CA GLN A 439 -0.18 22.26 -16.72
C GLN A 439 0.95 21.42 -17.36
N THR A 440 0.98 20.12 -17.13
CA THR A 440 1.93 19.24 -17.86
C THR A 440 1.54 19.10 -19.34
N LEU A 441 0.24 19.13 -19.67
CA LEU A 441 -0.22 19.06 -21.07
C LEU A 441 0.01 20.37 -21.84
N THR A 442 -0.06 21.52 -21.16
CA THR A 442 0.19 22.84 -21.77
C THR A 442 1.69 23.16 -21.93
N GLY A 443 2.56 22.30 -21.42
CA GLY A 443 4.03 22.49 -21.49
C GLY A 443 4.56 23.47 -20.43
N GLU A 444 3.73 23.96 -19.52
CA GLU A 444 4.15 24.80 -18.40
C GLU A 444 5.01 24.04 -17.39
N LEU A 445 4.84 22.72 -17.32
CA LEU A 445 5.66 21.82 -16.52
C LEU A 445 6.26 20.72 -17.39
N PRO A 446 7.54 20.34 -17.17
CA PRO A 446 8.15 19.24 -17.88
C PRO A 446 7.45 17.91 -17.56
N THR A 447 7.30 17.07 -18.58
CA THR A 447 6.82 15.71 -18.39
C THR A 447 7.86 14.87 -17.65
N GLN A 448 7.41 13.81 -16.98
CA GLN A 448 8.31 12.90 -16.25
C GLN A 448 9.38 12.28 -17.19
N GLN A 449 9.00 11.98 -18.42
CA GLN A 449 9.91 11.48 -19.45
C GLN A 449 10.99 12.50 -19.87
N GLN A 450 10.65 13.78 -19.93
CA GLN A 450 11.64 14.84 -20.24
C GLN A 450 12.66 15.04 -19.12
N GLU A 451 12.23 14.91 -17.85
CA GLU A 451 13.16 14.98 -16.72
C GLU A 451 14.05 13.74 -16.63
N GLU A 452 13.52 12.57 -16.97
CA GLU A 452 14.26 11.32 -17.00
C GLU A 452 15.34 11.34 -18.11
N ALA A 453 14.98 11.72 -19.32
CA ALA A 453 15.92 11.85 -20.44
C ALA A 453 17.05 12.85 -20.13
N LYS A 454 16.76 13.96 -19.48
CA LYS A 454 17.78 14.92 -19.00
C LYS A 454 18.73 14.33 -17.96
N LEU A 455 18.26 13.40 -17.14
CA LEU A 455 19.07 12.79 -16.07
C LEU A 455 19.87 11.57 -16.55
N SER A 456 19.32 10.83 -17.52
CA SER A 456 19.96 9.65 -18.12
C SER A 456 20.93 10.01 -19.26
N GLY A 457 20.82 11.22 -19.84
CA GLY A 457 21.58 11.62 -21.02
C GLY A 457 21.08 10.95 -22.30
N GLU A 458 19.92 10.32 -22.28
CA GLU A 458 19.29 9.72 -23.46
C GLU A 458 18.56 10.80 -24.29
N GLU A 459 18.69 10.74 -25.62
CA GLU A 459 17.91 11.59 -26.53
C GLU A 459 16.41 11.23 -26.39
N LEU A 460 15.59 12.26 -26.25
CA LEU A 460 14.13 12.14 -26.19
C LEU A 460 13.62 11.49 -27.49
N ILE A 461 13.05 10.30 -27.38
CA ILE A 461 12.18 9.78 -28.43
C ILE A 461 10.95 10.70 -28.47
N PRO A 462 10.67 11.39 -29.59
CA PRO A 462 9.55 12.30 -29.65
C PRO A 462 8.25 11.57 -29.29
N ALA A 463 7.55 12.07 -28.29
CA ALA A 463 6.27 11.51 -27.86
C ALA A 463 5.33 11.48 -29.07
N ARG A 464 4.71 10.33 -29.34
CA ARG A 464 3.65 10.23 -30.35
C ARG A 464 2.61 11.30 -30.01
N PRO A 465 2.20 12.17 -30.96
CA PRO A 465 1.22 13.18 -30.69
C PRO A 465 -0.06 12.50 -30.19
N HIS A 466 -0.50 12.86 -29.00
CA HIS A 466 -1.82 12.46 -28.52
C HIS A 466 -2.86 12.95 -29.54
N PRO A 467 -3.84 12.11 -29.93
CA PRO A 467 -4.91 12.56 -30.78
C PRO A 467 -5.57 13.78 -30.13
N ALA A 468 -5.61 14.86 -30.85
CA ALA A 468 -6.11 16.14 -30.40
C ALA A 468 -7.49 15.95 -29.73
N ILE A 469 -7.58 16.35 -28.47
CA ILE A 469 -8.88 16.45 -27.77
C ILE A 469 -9.64 17.51 -28.56
N LYS A 470 -10.63 17.08 -29.36
CA LYS A 470 -11.61 17.98 -29.96
C LYS A 470 -12.16 18.85 -28.83
N LYS A 471 -11.96 20.16 -28.93
CA LYS A 471 -12.67 21.13 -28.13
C LYS A 471 -14.17 20.85 -28.32
N THR A 472 -14.79 20.15 -27.39
CA THR A 472 -16.23 20.17 -27.26
C THR A 472 -16.56 21.54 -26.74
N GLU A 473 -17.03 22.37 -27.67
CA GLU A 473 -17.72 23.62 -27.41
C GLU A 473 -18.83 23.38 -26.39
N SER A 474 -18.91 24.34 -25.51
CA SER A 474 -19.99 24.71 -24.59
C SER A 474 -21.36 24.10 -24.87
N TYR A 475 -21.91 23.38 -23.88
CA TYR A 475 -23.28 23.52 -23.40
C TYR A 475 -23.31 23.47 -21.88
#